data_e6568342d91f2506813b29c150571c66
#
_entry.id   e6568342d91f2506813b29c150571c66
#
_cell.length_a   1.000
_cell.length_b   1.000
_cell.length_c   1.000
_cell.angle_alpha   90.00
_cell.angle_beta   90.00
_cell.angle_gamma   90.00
#
_symmetry.space_group_name_H-M   'P 1'
#
loop_
_entity.id
_entity.type
_entity.pdbx_description
1 polymer ?
#
loop_
_entity_poly.entity_id
_entity_poly.type
_entity_poly.pdbx_seq_one_letter_code
_entity_poly.pdbx_strand_id
1 'polypeptide(L)'
;ASLKDSYQFILDALDRAAELLELEEDFDTDTQGTLYDSIYFNEYTVHALRARVLLYMKRWDEAIKYATKVIDSGYYYLSSCTRAATSSASYYKYMWTNDFSTEAIWKVGFTVNAYGGALGQVFANYDYSTLRPDYVPATWAVNLYDMNDLRVSAFFQSFTTGYSHGLTWPLLIKYFGNESFTNYNILHVSMPKVLRLSEQYLIRAEAYVQCDQPDYGKAGSDISVLRTARYSSYGGSTSLNKENAMDVIEQERVKELYMEGFRLHDLKRWHKGFERTPQDQSLSNGSSLKVEK
;
A
#
# COMPACT_ATOMS: atom_id res chain seq x y z
N ALA A 1 -9.94 -23.40 15.49
CA ALA A 1 -9.29 -22.38 16.32
C ALA A 1 -10.17 -21.13 16.35
N SER A 2 -10.26 -20.45 17.48
CA SER A 2 -10.95 -19.16 17.58
C SER A 2 -10.11 -18.07 16.89
N LEU A 3 -10.71 -16.92 16.56
CA LEU A 3 -9.99 -15.78 16.04
C LEU A 3 -8.88 -15.33 17.03
N LYS A 4 -9.16 -15.39 18.33
CA LYS A 4 -8.20 -15.08 19.39
C LYS A 4 -6.99 -16.03 19.35
N ASP A 5 -7.23 -17.33 19.23
CA ASP A 5 -6.15 -18.33 19.17
C ASP A 5 -5.31 -18.16 17.91
N SER A 6 -5.95 -17.81 16.78
CA SER A 6 -5.24 -17.54 15.52
C SER A 6 -4.31 -16.33 15.64
N TYR A 7 -4.78 -15.24 16.25
CA TYR A 7 -3.93 -14.08 16.49
C TYR A 7 -2.79 -14.39 17.47
N GLN A 8 -3.07 -15.15 18.55
CA GLN A 8 -2.01 -15.53 19.48
C GLN A 8 -0.94 -16.38 18.80
N PHE A 9 -1.35 -17.35 18.00
CA PHE A 9 -0.41 -18.15 17.21
C PHE A 9 0.49 -17.30 16.30
N ILE A 10 -0.07 -16.28 15.64
CA ILE A 10 0.71 -15.35 14.81
C ILE A 10 1.72 -14.56 15.66
N LEU A 11 1.30 -14.07 16.83
CA LEU A 11 2.20 -13.32 17.71
C LEU A 11 3.33 -14.20 18.24
N ASP A 12 3.03 -15.42 18.66
CA ASP A 12 4.04 -16.40 19.12
C ASP A 12 5.04 -16.74 18.02
N ALA A 13 4.56 -16.88 16.77
CA ALA A 13 5.43 -17.10 15.62
C ALA A 13 6.33 -15.89 15.33
N LEU A 14 5.82 -14.67 15.52
CA LEU A 14 6.61 -13.45 15.37
C LEU A 14 7.62 -13.27 16.52
N ASP A 15 7.31 -13.71 17.74
CA ASP A 15 8.26 -13.73 18.86
C ASP A 15 9.42 -14.68 18.53
N ARG A 16 9.09 -15.87 18.06
CA ARG A 16 10.10 -16.85 17.65
C ARG A 16 10.96 -16.36 16.48
N ALA A 17 10.37 -15.68 15.51
CA ALA A 17 11.12 -15.11 14.40
C ALA A 17 12.08 -14.01 14.87
N ALA A 18 11.65 -13.14 15.80
CA ALA A 18 12.52 -12.13 16.39
C ALA A 18 13.73 -12.73 17.10
N GLU A 19 13.52 -13.76 17.95
CA GLU A 19 14.62 -14.47 18.61
C GLU A 19 15.63 -15.06 17.64
N LEU A 20 15.17 -15.62 16.53
CA LEU A 20 16.07 -16.23 15.53
C LEU A 20 16.86 -15.17 14.76
N LEU A 21 16.28 -14.02 14.49
CA LEU A 21 16.93 -12.91 13.79
C LEU A 21 17.94 -12.15 14.68
N GLU A 22 17.69 -12.11 16.00
CA GLU A 22 18.64 -11.52 16.98
C GLU A 22 19.92 -12.37 17.12
N LEU A 23 19.87 -13.67 16.79
CA LEU A 23 21.02 -14.55 16.86
C LEU A 23 21.96 -14.44 15.64
N GLU A 24 21.52 -13.78 14.58
CA GLU A 24 22.32 -13.48 13.40
C GLU A 24 23.04 -12.13 13.58
N GLU A 25 24.02 -12.07 14.49
CA GLU A 25 24.82 -10.86 14.78
C GLU A 25 25.65 -10.35 13.59
N ASP A 26 25.74 -11.10 12.51
CA ASP A 26 26.49 -10.77 11.30
C ASP A 26 25.60 -10.31 10.13
N PHE A 27 24.56 -9.55 10.40
CA PHE A 27 23.89 -8.84 9.32
C PHE A 27 24.81 -7.71 8.85
N ASP A 28 25.67 -8.06 7.89
CA ASP A 28 26.62 -7.13 7.29
C ASP A 28 25.88 -5.93 6.71
N THR A 29 25.87 -4.83 7.48
CA THR A 29 25.29 -3.55 7.08
C THR A 29 26.01 -2.94 5.87
N ASP A 30 27.17 -3.48 5.46
CA ASP A 30 27.90 -3.08 4.26
C ASP A 30 27.24 -3.60 2.97
N THR A 31 26.36 -4.59 3.05
CA THR A 31 25.51 -4.98 1.93
C THR A 31 24.24 -4.10 1.87
N GLN A 32 24.40 -2.81 1.65
CA GLN A 32 23.26 -1.92 1.34
C GLN A 32 22.34 -2.49 0.25
N GLY A 33 22.83 -3.39 -0.59
CA GLY A 33 22.05 -4.13 -1.57
C GLY A 33 20.97 -5.02 -0.96
N THR A 34 21.20 -5.66 0.17
CA THR A 34 20.24 -6.61 0.77
C THR A 34 19.10 -5.94 1.52
N LEU A 35 19.35 -4.83 2.21
CA LEU A 35 18.28 -4.04 2.84
C LEU A 35 17.36 -3.38 1.78
N TYR A 36 17.95 -2.82 0.73
CA TYR A 36 17.18 -2.23 -0.37
C TYR A 36 16.49 -3.27 -1.25
N ASP A 37 16.98 -4.50 -1.29
CA ASP A 37 16.34 -5.57 -2.05
C ASP A 37 15.03 -6.03 -1.40
N SER A 38 14.92 -5.91 -0.08
CA SER A 38 13.69 -6.13 0.70
C SER A 38 13.01 -7.48 0.42
N ILE A 39 13.75 -8.47 -0.07
CA ILE A 39 13.25 -9.83 -0.34
C ILE A 39 13.47 -10.79 0.82
N TYR A 40 14.34 -10.41 1.75
CA TYR A 40 14.65 -11.18 2.94
C TYR A 40 13.93 -10.61 4.17
N PHE A 41 13.62 -11.49 5.09
CA PHE A 41 13.10 -11.08 6.40
C PHE A 41 14.25 -10.54 7.27
N ASN A 42 13.94 -9.48 8.01
CA ASN A 42 14.78 -8.91 9.04
C ASN A 42 13.92 -8.53 10.26
N GLU A 43 14.52 -8.02 11.31
CA GLU A 43 13.79 -7.62 12.53
C GLU A 43 12.68 -6.59 12.24
N TYR A 44 12.90 -5.67 11.31
CA TYR A 44 11.90 -4.65 10.94
C TYR A 44 10.73 -5.24 10.17
N THR A 45 10.93 -6.32 9.43
CA THR A 45 9.85 -7.10 8.81
C THR A 45 8.94 -7.67 9.90
N VAL A 46 9.54 -8.24 10.96
CA VAL A 46 8.81 -8.76 12.12
C VAL A 46 8.03 -7.64 12.81
N HIS A 47 8.68 -6.50 13.05
CA HIS A 47 8.03 -5.35 13.70
C HIS A 47 6.89 -4.79 12.86
N ALA A 48 7.07 -4.63 11.56
CA ALA A 48 6.05 -4.12 10.65
C ALA A 48 4.82 -5.05 10.58
N LEU A 49 5.04 -6.36 10.46
CA LEU A 49 3.95 -7.33 10.45
C LEU A 49 3.24 -7.37 11.81
N ARG A 50 3.98 -7.31 12.91
CA ARG A 50 3.42 -7.25 14.27
C ARG A 50 2.55 -6.02 14.46
N ALA A 51 2.98 -4.84 14.00
CA ALA A 51 2.19 -3.63 14.07
C ALA A 51 0.85 -3.77 13.33
N ARG A 52 0.84 -4.37 12.13
CA ARG A 52 -0.38 -4.68 11.37
C ARG A 52 -1.32 -5.62 12.13
N VAL A 53 -0.78 -6.71 12.69
CA VAL A 53 -1.57 -7.68 13.46
C VAL A 53 -2.18 -7.03 14.70
N LEU A 54 -1.40 -6.23 15.43
CA LEU A 54 -1.85 -5.53 16.63
C LEU A 54 -2.92 -4.46 16.32
N LEU A 55 -2.81 -3.76 15.18
CA LEU A 55 -3.86 -2.88 14.69
C LEU A 55 -5.18 -3.65 14.51
N TYR A 56 -5.14 -4.83 13.89
CA TYR A 56 -6.34 -5.66 13.66
C TYR A 56 -6.91 -6.22 14.97
N MET A 57 -6.05 -6.46 15.96
CA MET A 57 -6.45 -6.85 17.32
C MET A 57 -6.94 -5.68 18.18
N LYS A 58 -6.88 -4.43 17.69
CA LYS A 58 -7.18 -3.20 18.43
C LYS A 58 -6.29 -3.01 19.67
N ARG A 59 -5.05 -3.53 19.61
CA ARG A 59 -4.03 -3.34 20.64
C ARG A 59 -3.21 -2.11 20.28
N TRP A 60 -3.81 -0.93 20.50
CA TRP A 60 -3.36 0.33 19.93
C TRP A 60 -1.97 0.75 20.40
N ASP A 61 -1.70 0.71 21.70
CA ASP A 61 -0.40 1.14 22.27
C ASP A 61 0.74 0.27 21.74
N GLU A 62 0.48 -1.02 21.59
CA GLU A 62 1.48 -1.93 21.04
C GLU A 62 1.66 -1.75 19.52
N ALA A 63 0.58 -1.47 18.79
CA ALA A 63 0.68 -1.11 17.37
C ALA A 63 1.52 0.16 17.19
N ILE A 64 1.31 1.19 18.01
CA ILE A 64 2.15 2.40 18.07
C ILE A 64 3.61 2.03 18.30
N LYS A 65 3.88 1.22 19.34
CA LYS A 65 5.23 0.81 19.71
C LYS A 65 5.99 0.16 18.55
N TYR A 66 5.37 -0.83 17.89
CA TYR A 66 6.05 -1.58 16.83
C TYR A 66 6.14 -0.82 15.51
N ALA A 67 5.13 -0.03 15.14
CA ALA A 67 5.23 0.88 14.01
C ALA A 67 6.33 1.93 14.20
N THR A 68 6.47 2.46 15.42
CA THR A 68 7.52 3.42 15.78
C THR A 68 8.92 2.81 15.62
N LYS A 69 9.14 1.57 16.04
CA LYS A 69 10.43 0.90 15.84
C LYS A 69 10.86 0.85 14.38
N VAL A 70 9.90 0.64 13.46
CA VAL A 70 10.19 0.63 12.02
C VAL A 70 10.43 2.04 11.49
N ILE A 71 9.58 3.00 11.87
CA ILE A 71 9.66 4.38 11.39
C ILE A 71 10.95 5.04 11.85
N ASP A 72 11.33 4.84 13.10
CA ASP A 72 12.49 5.48 13.72
C ASP A 72 13.81 4.71 13.49
N SER A 73 13.76 3.58 12.79
CA SER A 73 14.95 2.75 12.52
C SER A 73 16.01 3.48 11.69
N GLY A 74 15.60 4.42 10.84
CA GLY A 74 16.50 5.09 9.90
C GLY A 74 16.88 4.24 8.67
N TYR A 75 16.38 3.02 8.54
CA TYR A 75 16.68 2.14 7.40
C TYR A 75 15.72 2.31 6.22
N TYR A 76 14.49 2.77 6.48
CA TYR A 76 13.46 2.92 5.46
C TYR A 76 13.05 4.37 5.31
N TYR A 77 12.81 4.79 4.07
CA TYR A 77 12.44 6.16 3.73
C TYR A 77 11.27 6.16 2.75
N LEU A 78 10.32 7.07 2.93
CA LEU A 78 9.23 7.23 1.99
C LEU A 78 9.74 7.61 0.61
N SER A 79 9.35 6.87 -0.40
CA SER A 79 9.67 7.15 -1.80
C SER A 79 8.97 8.43 -2.24
N SER A 80 9.72 9.42 -2.69
CA SER A 80 9.18 10.73 -3.06
C SER A 80 8.46 10.70 -4.41
N CYS A 81 7.32 11.34 -4.49
CA CYS A 81 6.62 11.59 -5.75
C CYS A 81 7.20 12.78 -6.54
N THR A 82 7.96 13.68 -5.90
CA THR A 82 8.57 14.86 -6.54
C THR A 82 10.00 14.64 -6.98
N ARG A 83 10.76 13.80 -6.28
CA ARG A 83 12.15 13.51 -6.64
C ARG A 83 12.20 12.49 -7.76
N ALA A 84 12.96 12.81 -8.80
CA ALA A 84 13.16 11.94 -9.95
C ALA A 84 14.12 10.79 -9.62
N ALA A 85 13.73 9.57 -9.96
CA ALA A 85 14.60 8.40 -10.01
C ALA A 85 15.22 8.26 -11.42
N THR A 86 14.43 8.61 -12.45
CA THR A 86 14.85 8.64 -13.85
C THR A 86 14.26 9.88 -14.53
N SER A 87 14.58 10.11 -15.80
CA SER A 87 13.97 11.20 -16.59
C SER A 87 12.45 11.10 -16.74
N SER A 88 11.87 9.92 -16.54
CA SER A 88 10.44 9.63 -16.78
C SER A 88 9.68 9.19 -15.53
N ALA A 89 10.35 8.94 -14.41
CA ALA A 89 9.71 8.42 -13.22
C ALA A 89 10.26 9.07 -11.93
N SER A 90 9.35 9.44 -11.02
CA SER A 90 9.70 9.73 -9.64
C SER A 90 10.11 8.46 -8.90
N TYR A 91 10.77 8.58 -7.74
CA TYR A 91 11.09 7.43 -6.89
C TYR A 91 9.85 6.62 -6.50
N TYR A 92 8.72 7.27 -6.28
CA TYR A 92 7.47 6.58 -5.97
C TYR A 92 6.94 5.78 -7.17
N LYS A 93 6.96 6.35 -8.38
CA LYS A 93 6.59 5.62 -9.60
C LYS A 93 7.57 4.49 -9.88
N TYR A 94 8.86 4.72 -9.69
CA TYR A 94 9.92 3.75 -9.89
C TYR A 94 9.77 2.52 -8.99
N MET A 95 9.27 2.68 -7.77
CA MET A 95 8.91 1.57 -6.89
C MET A 95 7.95 0.58 -7.54
N TRP A 96 7.03 1.06 -8.37
CA TRP A 96 6.01 0.22 -9.03
C TRP A 96 6.48 -0.33 -10.38
N THR A 97 7.30 0.41 -11.10
CA THR A 97 7.77 0.02 -12.45
C THR A 97 9.07 -0.79 -12.46
N ASN A 98 9.86 -0.73 -11.38
CA ASN A 98 11.17 -1.38 -11.30
C ASN A 98 11.35 -2.23 -10.04
N ASP A 99 10.33 -2.28 -9.18
CA ASP A 99 10.35 -3.01 -7.90
C ASP A 99 11.48 -2.61 -6.94
N PHE A 100 12.07 -1.43 -7.14
CA PHE A 100 13.12 -0.87 -6.30
C PHE A 100 12.58 0.28 -5.46
N SER A 101 12.81 0.23 -4.14
CA SER A 101 12.35 1.29 -3.25
C SER A 101 13.00 1.21 -1.88
N THR A 102 13.34 2.38 -1.34
CA THR A 102 13.72 2.54 0.07
C THR A 102 12.53 2.44 1.03
N GLU A 103 11.31 2.40 0.51
CA GLU A 103 10.07 2.34 1.29
C GLU A 103 9.59 0.89 1.52
N ALA A 104 9.97 -0.05 0.67
CA ALA A 104 9.58 -1.43 0.79
C ALA A 104 10.33 -2.10 1.96
N ILE A 105 9.60 -2.55 2.97
CA ILE A 105 10.16 -3.31 4.10
C ILE A 105 10.31 -4.77 3.72
N TRP A 106 9.30 -5.29 3.01
CA TRP A 106 9.35 -6.65 2.46
C TRP A 106 8.52 -6.77 1.19
N LYS A 107 9.09 -7.44 0.19
CA LYS A 107 8.44 -7.79 -1.07
C LYS A 107 8.71 -9.26 -1.40
N VAL A 108 7.83 -9.87 -2.18
CA VAL A 108 8.07 -11.22 -2.70
C VAL A 108 9.03 -11.11 -3.88
N GLY A 109 10.23 -11.66 -3.71
CA GLY A 109 11.27 -11.63 -4.75
C GLY A 109 10.96 -12.55 -5.92
N PHE A 110 11.10 -12.03 -7.14
CA PHE A 110 10.97 -12.78 -8.38
C PHE A 110 12.25 -12.68 -9.21
N THR A 111 12.47 -13.68 -10.05
CA THR A 111 13.49 -13.66 -11.09
C THR A 111 12.84 -13.99 -12.44
N VAL A 112 13.53 -13.75 -13.55
CA VAL A 112 13.04 -14.11 -14.88
C VAL A 112 12.78 -15.60 -15.07
N ASN A 113 13.41 -16.45 -14.26
CA ASN A 113 13.26 -17.91 -14.30
C ASN A 113 12.29 -18.44 -13.23
N ALA A 114 11.90 -17.60 -12.25
CA ALA A 114 11.01 -17.98 -11.16
C ALA A 114 10.20 -16.75 -10.71
N TYR A 115 9.04 -16.57 -11.28
CA TYR A 115 8.15 -15.48 -10.96
C TYR A 115 6.73 -15.99 -10.71
N GLY A 116 5.95 -15.20 -9.96
CA GLY A 116 4.52 -15.47 -9.74
C GLY A 116 3.68 -15.09 -10.94
N GLY A 117 2.37 -15.17 -10.78
CA GLY A 117 1.43 -14.78 -11.83
C GLY A 117 1.55 -13.30 -12.24
N ALA A 118 1.07 -12.99 -13.43
CA ALA A 118 1.01 -11.64 -13.99
C ALA A 118 -0.11 -10.83 -13.32
N LEU A 119 0.13 -10.32 -12.12
CA LEU A 119 -0.86 -9.56 -11.34
C LEU A 119 -1.47 -8.39 -12.14
N GLY A 120 -0.66 -7.75 -12.97
CA GLY A 120 -1.11 -6.63 -13.78
C GLY A 120 -2.06 -7.02 -14.92
N GLN A 121 -2.15 -8.29 -15.28
CA GLN A 121 -2.99 -8.74 -16.40
C GLN A 121 -4.47 -8.40 -16.18
N VAL A 122 -5.00 -8.56 -14.97
CA VAL A 122 -6.40 -8.25 -14.65
C VAL A 122 -6.74 -6.75 -14.84
N PHE A 123 -5.74 -5.89 -14.82
CA PHE A 123 -5.88 -4.45 -15.02
C PHE A 123 -5.52 -4.01 -16.44
N ALA A 124 -4.86 -4.87 -17.21
CA ALA A 124 -4.38 -4.57 -18.58
C ALA A 124 -4.61 -5.76 -19.53
N ASN A 125 -5.71 -6.48 -19.36
CA ASN A 125 -6.04 -7.62 -20.21
C ASN A 125 -6.43 -7.18 -21.61
N TYR A 126 -6.09 -8.01 -22.59
CA TYR A 126 -6.42 -7.79 -24.00
C TYR A 126 -7.33 -8.91 -24.52
N ASP A 127 -8.37 -8.50 -25.25
CA ASP A 127 -9.18 -9.37 -26.08
C ASP A 127 -8.75 -9.12 -27.54
N TYR A 128 -8.00 -10.04 -28.10
CA TYR A 128 -7.24 -9.86 -29.35
C TYR A 128 -6.30 -8.64 -29.28
N SER A 129 -6.57 -7.58 -30.03
CA SER A 129 -5.79 -6.35 -30.02
C SER A 129 -6.42 -5.22 -29.20
N THR A 130 -7.55 -5.48 -28.56
CA THR A 130 -8.35 -4.47 -27.88
C THR A 130 -8.18 -4.61 -26.37
N LEU A 131 -7.83 -3.52 -25.69
CA LEU A 131 -7.65 -3.49 -24.23
C LEU A 131 -8.99 -3.66 -23.53
N ARG A 132 -9.15 -4.75 -22.78
CA ARG A 132 -10.35 -5.10 -22.01
C ARG A 132 -9.97 -5.59 -20.61
N PRO A 133 -9.62 -4.67 -19.72
CA PRO A 133 -9.25 -5.05 -18.35
C PRO A 133 -10.46 -5.68 -17.63
N ASP A 134 -10.18 -6.66 -16.77
CA ASP A 134 -11.21 -7.31 -15.95
C ASP A 134 -11.68 -6.38 -14.83
N TYR A 135 -10.80 -5.50 -14.35
CA TYR A 135 -11.08 -4.51 -13.31
C TYR A 135 -10.63 -3.12 -13.75
N VAL A 136 -11.50 -2.17 -13.52
CA VAL A 136 -11.22 -0.74 -13.76
C VAL A 136 -11.38 0.04 -12.46
N PRO A 137 -10.59 1.11 -12.27
CA PRO A 137 -10.77 2.01 -11.13
C PRO A 137 -12.17 2.61 -11.10
N ALA A 138 -12.78 2.64 -9.93
CA ALA A 138 -14.05 3.32 -9.74
C ALA A 138 -13.85 4.84 -9.78
N THR A 139 -14.82 5.56 -10.35
CA THR A 139 -14.78 7.04 -10.45
C THR A 139 -14.53 7.71 -9.11
N TRP A 140 -15.22 7.25 -8.06
CA TRP A 140 -15.04 7.82 -6.72
C TRP A 140 -13.59 7.66 -6.21
N ALA A 141 -12.94 6.53 -6.52
CA ALA A 141 -11.57 6.27 -6.07
C ALA A 141 -10.56 7.15 -6.80
N VAL A 142 -10.74 7.36 -8.10
CA VAL A 142 -9.91 8.29 -8.89
C VAL A 142 -10.12 9.74 -8.40
N ASN A 143 -11.35 10.12 -8.10
CA ASN A 143 -11.69 11.47 -7.64
C ASN A 143 -11.26 11.79 -6.20
N LEU A 144 -10.76 10.79 -5.44
CA LEU A 144 -10.16 11.06 -4.13
C LEU A 144 -8.86 11.86 -4.22
N TYR A 145 -8.15 11.76 -5.35
CA TYR A 145 -6.87 12.42 -5.54
C TYR A 145 -7.10 13.82 -6.13
N ASP A 146 -6.68 14.85 -5.41
CA ASP A 146 -6.67 16.19 -5.94
C ASP A 146 -5.48 16.43 -6.89
N MET A 147 -5.46 17.60 -7.54
CA MET A 147 -4.45 17.93 -8.54
C MET A 147 -3.02 17.99 -8.00
N ASN A 148 -2.84 18.10 -6.70
CA ASN A 148 -1.54 18.14 -6.04
C ASN A 148 -1.06 16.74 -5.64
N ASP A 149 -1.96 15.74 -5.65
CA ASP A 149 -1.65 14.38 -5.26
C ASP A 149 -0.98 13.61 -6.41
N LEU A 150 0.33 13.53 -6.37
CA LEU A 150 1.15 12.96 -7.45
C LEU A 150 1.07 11.43 -7.55
N ARG A 151 0.39 10.76 -6.60
CA ARG A 151 0.11 9.31 -6.70
C ARG A 151 -0.68 8.97 -7.95
N VAL A 152 -1.52 9.89 -8.43
CA VAL A 152 -2.29 9.72 -9.68
C VAL A 152 -1.41 9.29 -10.83
N SER A 153 -0.26 9.95 -11.03
CA SER A 153 0.65 9.65 -12.14
C SER A 153 1.36 8.30 -12.03
N ALA A 154 1.43 7.75 -10.82
CA ALA A 154 2.00 6.43 -10.57
C ALA A 154 0.95 5.32 -10.65
N PHE A 155 -0.32 5.64 -10.43
CA PHE A 155 -1.39 4.65 -10.34
C PHE A 155 -2.25 4.57 -11.58
N PHE A 156 -2.52 5.69 -12.26
CA PHE A 156 -3.51 5.76 -13.31
C PHE A 156 -2.97 6.36 -14.60
N GLN A 157 -3.42 5.79 -15.70
CA GLN A 157 -3.23 6.35 -17.03
C GLN A 157 -4.48 6.09 -17.85
N SER A 158 -4.91 7.09 -18.64
CA SER A 158 -6.08 6.94 -19.50
C SER A 158 -5.73 6.13 -20.76
N PHE A 159 -6.59 5.15 -21.05
CA PHE A 159 -6.51 4.32 -22.23
C PHE A 159 -7.87 4.21 -22.89
N THR A 160 -7.88 4.08 -24.23
CA THR A 160 -9.05 3.68 -24.96
C THR A 160 -9.26 2.18 -24.80
N THR A 161 -10.41 1.79 -24.26
CA THR A 161 -10.77 0.40 -23.99
C THR A 161 -11.66 -0.17 -25.09
N GLY A 162 -11.79 -1.49 -25.15
CA GLY A 162 -12.75 -2.17 -26.02
C GLY A 162 -14.20 -2.14 -25.51
N TYR A 163 -14.45 -1.45 -24.40
CA TYR A 163 -15.78 -1.29 -23.85
C TYR A 163 -16.51 -0.09 -24.45
N SER A 164 -17.84 -0.18 -24.56
CA SER A 164 -18.71 0.95 -24.93
C SER A 164 -18.22 1.75 -26.13
N HIS A 165 -17.88 1.05 -27.22
CA HIS A 165 -17.45 1.68 -28.47
C HIS A 165 -16.18 2.55 -28.36
N GLY A 166 -15.25 2.13 -27.52
CA GLY A 166 -13.96 2.80 -27.39
C GLY A 166 -13.92 3.81 -26.23
N LEU A 167 -14.62 3.53 -25.14
CA LEU A 167 -14.57 4.37 -23.93
C LEU A 167 -13.14 4.55 -23.44
N THR A 168 -12.73 5.80 -23.28
CA THR A 168 -11.47 6.16 -22.63
C THR A 168 -11.66 6.19 -21.12
N TRP A 169 -10.81 5.46 -20.40
CA TRP A 169 -10.91 5.32 -18.97
C TRP A 169 -9.54 5.35 -18.29
N PRO A 170 -9.40 5.91 -17.07
CA PRO A 170 -8.18 5.77 -16.30
C PRO A 170 -8.04 4.32 -15.82
N LEU A 171 -7.04 3.61 -16.33
CA LEU A 171 -6.71 2.26 -15.89
C LEU A 171 -5.59 2.29 -14.86
N LEU A 172 -5.55 1.25 -14.01
CA LEU A 172 -4.50 1.09 -13.02
C LEU A 172 -3.20 0.61 -13.68
N ILE A 173 -2.18 1.46 -13.68
CA ILE A 173 -0.85 1.14 -14.22
C ILE A 173 0.14 0.67 -13.16
N LYS A 174 -0.21 0.74 -11.91
CA LYS A 174 0.62 0.37 -10.75
C LYS A 174 1.26 -1.02 -10.88
N TYR A 175 0.59 -1.95 -11.55
CA TYR A 175 1.01 -3.33 -11.75
C TYR A 175 1.25 -3.69 -13.22
N PHE A 176 1.49 -2.71 -14.09
CA PHE A 176 1.71 -3.00 -15.52
C PHE A 176 2.99 -3.79 -15.81
N GLY A 177 3.85 -3.93 -14.82
CA GLY A 177 5.02 -4.78 -14.89
C GLY A 177 6.33 -4.04 -14.66
N ASN A 178 7.34 -4.81 -14.32
CA ASN A 178 8.69 -4.33 -14.10
C ASN A 178 9.50 -4.43 -15.39
N GLU A 179 10.26 -3.41 -15.72
CA GLU A 179 11.12 -3.35 -16.90
C GLU A 179 12.09 -4.52 -16.99
N SER A 180 12.60 -5.01 -15.84
CA SER A 180 13.48 -6.18 -15.80
C SER A 180 12.82 -7.46 -16.33
N PHE A 181 11.51 -7.57 -16.22
CA PHE A 181 10.74 -8.69 -16.77
C PHE A 181 10.27 -8.42 -18.21
N THR A 182 9.83 -7.22 -18.50
CA THR A 182 9.34 -6.86 -19.85
C THR A 182 10.41 -6.99 -20.92
N ASN A 183 11.67 -6.76 -20.57
CA ASN A 183 12.82 -6.97 -21.47
C ASN A 183 13.00 -8.44 -21.89
N TYR A 184 12.39 -9.38 -21.15
CA TYR A 184 12.35 -10.81 -21.47
C TYR A 184 10.98 -11.25 -22.01
N ASN A 185 10.12 -10.32 -22.43
CA ASN A 185 8.73 -10.57 -22.85
C ASN A 185 7.83 -11.15 -21.75
N ILE A 186 8.19 -10.98 -20.49
CA ILE A 186 7.38 -11.35 -19.33
C ILE A 186 6.57 -10.12 -18.93
N LEU A 187 5.31 -10.05 -19.40
CA LEU A 187 4.47 -8.88 -19.26
C LEU A 187 3.66 -8.91 -17.95
N HIS A 188 3.37 -7.74 -17.40
CA HIS A 188 2.45 -7.54 -16.26
C HIS A 188 2.89 -8.22 -14.95
N VAL A 189 4.17 -8.56 -14.82
CA VAL A 189 4.75 -9.13 -13.61
C VAL A 189 5.42 -8.02 -12.80
N SER A 190 5.04 -7.92 -11.54
CA SER A 190 5.64 -7.03 -10.54
C SER A 190 5.78 -7.78 -9.22
N MET A 191 6.83 -7.50 -8.47
CA MET A 191 7.03 -8.08 -7.14
C MET A 191 6.04 -7.48 -6.14
N PRO A 192 5.18 -8.26 -5.50
CA PRO A 192 4.24 -7.74 -4.50
C PRO A 192 4.98 -7.11 -3.31
N LYS A 193 4.71 -5.83 -3.01
CA LYS A 193 5.22 -5.13 -1.82
C LYS A 193 4.28 -5.45 -0.67
N VAL A 194 4.65 -6.40 0.17
CA VAL A 194 3.79 -6.91 1.23
C VAL A 194 3.76 -5.98 2.43
N LEU A 195 4.91 -5.37 2.74
CA LEU A 195 5.07 -4.43 3.85
C LEU A 195 5.80 -3.18 3.35
N ARG A 196 5.23 -2.01 3.61
CA ARG A 196 5.77 -0.71 3.24
C ARG A 196 5.77 0.26 4.42
N LEU A 197 6.74 1.16 4.44
CA LEU A 197 6.86 2.17 5.49
C LEU A 197 5.62 3.08 5.58
N SER A 198 5.01 3.43 4.44
CA SER A 198 3.78 4.25 4.43
C SER A 198 2.63 3.61 5.20
N GLU A 199 2.50 2.28 5.16
CA GLU A 199 1.52 1.58 5.99
C GLU A 199 1.80 1.74 7.48
N GLN A 200 3.09 1.76 7.89
CA GLN A 200 3.44 1.93 9.30
C GLN A 200 3.03 3.31 9.83
N TYR A 201 3.18 4.37 9.04
CA TYR A 201 2.64 5.69 9.37
C TYR A 201 1.11 5.67 9.52
N LEU A 202 0.42 4.98 8.61
CA LEU A 202 -1.04 4.86 8.66
C LEU A 202 -1.54 4.01 9.83
N ILE A 203 -0.82 2.92 10.19
CA ILE A 203 -1.08 2.12 11.38
C ILE A 203 -0.93 2.98 12.64
N ARG A 204 0.18 3.72 12.75
CA ARG A 204 0.48 4.54 13.92
C ARG A 204 -0.51 5.69 14.06
N ALA A 205 -0.83 6.36 12.96
CA ALA A 205 -1.82 7.44 12.97
C ALA A 205 -3.20 6.94 13.44
N GLU A 206 -3.67 5.79 12.94
CA GLU A 206 -4.95 5.22 13.38
C GLU A 206 -4.90 4.80 14.84
N ALA A 207 -3.83 4.16 15.27
CA ALA A 207 -3.69 3.74 16.65
C ALA A 207 -3.65 4.93 17.63
N TYR A 208 -3.01 6.06 17.27
CA TYR A 208 -3.04 7.29 18.06
C TYR A 208 -4.44 7.87 18.25
N VAL A 209 -5.34 7.74 17.29
CA VAL A 209 -6.71 8.27 17.45
C VAL A 209 -7.67 7.29 18.09
N GLN A 210 -7.33 6.01 18.14
CA GLN A 210 -8.20 4.94 18.64
C GLN A 210 -7.84 4.45 20.04
N CYS A 211 -6.66 4.83 20.58
CA CYS A 211 -6.25 4.45 21.92
C CYS A 211 -7.07 5.17 23.01
N ASP A 212 -6.94 4.74 24.24
CA ASP A 212 -7.71 5.28 25.39
C ASP A 212 -7.46 6.77 25.63
N GLN A 213 -6.27 7.27 25.25
CA GLN A 213 -5.91 8.68 25.31
C GLN A 213 -5.50 9.17 23.93
N PRO A 214 -6.45 9.55 23.06
CA PRO A 214 -6.17 9.92 21.69
C PRO A 214 -5.21 11.10 21.55
N ASP A 215 -4.20 10.95 20.68
CA ASP A 215 -3.25 12.01 20.34
C ASP A 215 -3.42 12.41 18.86
N TYR A 216 -4.37 13.30 18.61
CA TYR A 216 -4.68 13.81 17.28
C TYR A 216 -3.50 14.59 16.67
N GLY A 217 -2.65 15.18 17.50
CA GLY A 217 -1.46 15.91 17.05
C GLY A 217 -0.43 14.98 16.42
N LYS A 218 -0.09 13.87 17.11
CA LYS A 218 0.82 12.87 16.57
C LYS A 218 0.25 12.17 15.35
N ALA A 219 -1.02 11.80 15.38
CA ALA A 219 -1.69 11.23 14.22
C ALA A 219 -1.65 12.16 13.00
N GLY A 220 -1.95 13.46 13.20
CA GLY A 220 -1.85 14.48 12.15
C GLY A 220 -0.44 14.65 11.62
N SER A 221 0.57 14.53 12.48
CA SER A 221 1.98 14.57 12.07
C SER A 221 2.35 13.40 11.16
N ASP A 222 1.92 12.18 11.47
CA ASP A 222 2.15 11.01 10.63
C ASP A 222 1.52 11.16 9.23
N ILE A 223 0.27 11.63 9.18
CA ILE A 223 -0.40 11.93 7.91
C ILE A 223 0.33 13.03 7.14
N SER A 224 0.84 14.05 7.83
CA SER A 224 1.58 15.15 7.20
C SER A 224 2.90 14.69 6.58
N VAL A 225 3.64 13.82 7.25
CA VAL A 225 4.87 13.21 6.72
C VAL A 225 4.56 12.44 5.43
N LEU A 226 3.51 11.62 5.43
CA LEU A 226 3.10 10.87 4.25
C LEU A 226 2.71 11.81 3.10
N ARG A 227 1.87 12.82 3.35
CA ARG A 227 1.44 13.79 2.34
C ARG A 227 2.60 14.60 1.77
N THR A 228 3.58 14.96 2.59
CA THR A 228 4.81 15.64 2.12
C THR A 228 5.54 14.81 1.07
N ALA A 229 5.57 13.50 1.19
CA ALA A 229 6.19 12.62 0.22
C ALA A 229 5.33 12.39 -1.05
N ARG A 230 4.03 12.67 -1.00
CA ARG A 230 3.05 12.32 -2.05
C ARG A 230 2.54 13.50 -2.86
N TYR A 231 2.60 14.70 -2.33
CA TYR A 231 2.04 15.90 -2.97
C TYR A 231 3.12 16.72 -3.67
N SER A 232 2.74 17.42 -4.72
CA SER A 232 3.63 18.36 -5.44
C SER A 232 4.06 19.52 -4.56
N SER A 233 3.17 19.96 -3.66
CA SER A 233 3.41 20.95 -2.64
C SER A 233 2.53 20.64 -1.44
N TYR A 234 3.14 20.40 -0.31
CA TYR A 234 2.45 20.22 0.96
C TYR A 234 3.18 21.04 2.05
N GLY A 235 2.72 22.25 2.24
CA GLY A 235 3.32 23.19 3.23
C GLY A 235 2.57 23.26 4.55
N GLY A 236 1.57 22.39 4.73
CA GLY A 236 0.68 22.40 5.89
C GLY A 236 0.96 21.30 6.90
N SER A 237 0.25 21.39 8.01
CA SER A 237 0.04 20.30 8.95
C SER A 237 -1.38 19.75 8.75
N THR A 238 -1.55 18.43 8.87
CA THR A 238 -2.89 17.82 8.90
C THR A 238 -3.45 18.02 10.31
N SER A 239 -4.46 18.89 10.42
CA SER A 239 -5.18 19.09 11.68
C SER A 239 -6.24 18.01 11.85
N LEU A 240 -6.07 17.16 12.85
CA LEU A 240 -7.03 16.14 13.23
C LEU A 240 -7.70 16.48 14.55
N ASN A 241 -8.94 16.03 14.67
CA ASN A 241 -9.73 16.11 15.88
C ASN A 241 -10.66 14.89 15.97
N LYS A 242 -11.45 14.81 17.03
CA LYS A 242 -12.35 13.67 17.27
C LYS A 242 -13.36 13.44 16.12
N GLU A 243 -13.81 14.51 15.49
CA GLU A 243 -14.86 14.48 14.48
C GLU A 243 -14.35 14.03 13.11
N ASN A 244 -13.08 14.38 12.75
CA ASN A 244 -12.58 14.19 11.40
C ASN A 244 -11.48 13.12 11.27
N ALA A 245 -10.84 12.72 12.39
CA ALA A 245 -9.61 11.94 12.33
C ALA A 245 -9.76 10.62 11.57
N MET A 246 -10.79 9.86 11.87
CA MET A 246 -10.99 8.55 11.23
C MET A 246 -11.33 8.69 9.74
N ASP A 247 -12.09 9.70 9.35
CA ASP A 247 -12.42 9.93 7.94
C ASP A 247 -11.18 10.33 7.13
N VAL A 248 -10.32 11.18 7.69
CA VAL A 248 -9.05 11.55 7.06
C VAL A 248 -8.12 10.34 6.93
N ILE A 249 -7.99 9.54 7.98
CA ILE A 249 -7.15 8.33 7.98
C ILE A 249 -7.70 7.29 7.00
N GLU A 250 -9.02 7.07 6.96
CA GLU A 250 -9.65 6.16 6.00
C GLU A 250 -9.37 6.58 4.55
N GLN A 251 -9.56 7.86 4.23
CA GLN A 251 -9.28 8.39 2.91
C GLN A 251 -7.80 8.23 2.54
N GLU A 252 -6.90 8.52 3.47
CA GLU A 252 -5.46 8.39 3.23
C GLU A 252 -5.05 6.93 3.04
N ARG A 253 -5.64 5.99 3.80
CA ARG A 253 -5.44 4.55 3.60
C ARG A 253 -5.92 4.08 2.23
N VAL A 254 -7.10 4.54 1.79
CA VAL A 254 -7.61 4.21 0.44
C VAL A 254 -6.66 4.74 -0.64
N LYS A 255 -6.21 5.98 -0.52
CA LYS A 255 -5.29 6.59 -1.49
C LYS A 255 -3.94 5.88 -1.54
N GLU A 256 -3.35 5.62 -0.38
CA GLU A 256 -1.99 5.10 -0.30
C GLU A 256 -1.91 3.61 -0.62
N LEU A 257 -2.87 2.84 -0.12
CA LEU A 257 -2.90 1.38 -0.22
C LEU A 257 -3.85 0.89 -1.33
N TYR A 258 -4.11 1.73 -2.34
CA TYR A 258 -5.05 1.43 -3.42
C TYR A 258 -4.67 0.14 -4.15
N MET A 259 -5.59 -0.81 -4.19
CA MET A 259 -5.45 -2.14 -4.82
C MET A 259 -4.30 -3.01 -4.26
N GLU A 260 -3.88 -2.76 -3.02
CA GLU A 260 -2.90 -3.62 -2.30
C GLU A 260 -3.57 -4.66 -1.38
N GLY A 261 -4.88 -4.85 -1.47
CA GLY A 261 -5.61 -5.88 -0.74
C GLY A 261 -6.14 -5.45 0.64
N PHE A 262 -5.93 -4.21 1.08
CA PHE A 262 -6.30 -3.76 2.43
C PHE A 262 -7.77 -3.39 2.60
N ARG A 263 -8.41 -2.83 1.58
CA ARG A 263 -9.73 -2.17 1.73
C ARG A 263 -10.80 -3.05 2.35
N LEU A 264 -10.91 -4.31 1.94
CA LEU A 264 -11.90 -5.24 2.48
C LEU A 264 -11.67 -5.51 3.98
N HIS A 265 -10.41 -5.65 4.37
CA HIS A 265 -10.05 -5.89 5.77
C HIS A 265 -10.31 -4.65 6.63
N ASP A 266 -10.01 -3.46 6.12
CA ASP A 266 -10.31 -2.20 6.78
C ASP A 266 -11.80 -2.01 6.98
N LEU A 267 -12.63 -2.23 5.96
CA LEU A 267 -14.08 -2.15 6.07
C LEU A 267 -14.63 -3.13 7.12
N LYS A 268 -14.15 -4.37 7.12
CA LYS A 268 -14.57 -5.38 8.09
C LYS A 268 -14.25 -4.97 9.53
N ARG A 269 -13.02 -4.51 9.80
CA ARG A 269 -12.61 -4.13 11.17
C ARG A 269 -13.26 -2.84 11.65
N TRP A 270 -13.66 -1.95 10.74
CA TRP A 270 -14.43 -0.73 11.03
C TRP A 270 -15.95 -0.97 11.04
N HIS A 271 -16.41 -2.17 10.74
CA HIS A 271 -17.83 -2.50 10.59
C HIS A 271 -18.55 -1.61 9.57
N LYS A 272 -17.86 -1.28 8.47
CA LYS A 272 -18.39 -0.49 7.36
C LYS A 272 -18.73 -1.38 6.17
N GLY A 273 -19.90 -1.14 5.57
CA GLY A 273 -20.27 -1.71 4.27
C GLY A 273 -19.72 -0.87 3.12
N PHE A 274 -20.05 -1.26 1.92
CA PHE A 274 -19.82 -0.44 0.73
C PHE A 274 -21.01 -0.54 -0.23
N GLU A 275 -21.20 0.52 -1.00
CA GLU A 275 -22.11 0.55 -2.12
C GLU A 275 -21.33 0.91 -3.37
N ARG A 276 -21.49 0.12 -4.43
CA ARG A 276 -20.93 0.41 -5.74
C ARG A 276 -21.92 1.25 -6.49
N THR A 277 -21.54 2.47 -6.83
CA THR A 277 -22.31 3.28 -7.77
C THR A 277 -22.14 2.72 -9.19
N PRO A 278 -23.17 2.80 -10.04
CA PRO A 278 -23.02 2.50 -11.45
C PRO A 278 -21.88 3.35 -12.02
N GLN A 279 -20.92 2.70 -12.67
CA GLN A 279 -19.91 3.40 -13.47
C GLN A 279 -20.60 3.91 -14.73
N ASP A 280 -20.20 5.11 -15.19
CA ASP A 280 -20.81 5.73 -16.35
C ASP A 280 -21.06 4.75 -17.50
N GLN A 281 -22.31 4.70 -17.88
CA GLN A 281 -22.86 4.20 -19.12
C GLN A 281 -22.71 2.73 -19.45
N SER A 282 -21.93 1.88 -18.75
CA SER A 282 -21.93 0.45 -19.10
C SER A 282 -20.91 -0.45 -18.43
N LEU A 283 -20.01 0.06 -17.58
CA LEU A 283 -18.96 -0.80 -17.03
C LEU A 283 -19.44 -1.65 -15.84
N SER A 284 -20.53 -1.28 -15.16
CA SER A 284 -21.23 -2.17 -14.24
C SER A 284 -22.60 -1.63 -13.84
N ASN A 285 -23.57 -2.50 -13.73
CA ASN A 285 -24.75 -2.25 -12.90
C ASN A 285 -24.29 -2.29 -11.46
N GLY A 286 -24.49 -1.22 -10.71
CA GLY A 286 -24.04 -1.09 -9.34
C GLY A 286 -24.37 -2.33 -8.51
N SER A 287 -23.40 -2.85 -7.78
CA SER A 287 -23.61 -3.89 -6.77
C SER A 287 -23.36 -3.29 -5.39
N SER A 288 -24.18 -3.62 -4.43
CA SER A 288 -24.00 -3.21 -3.03
C SER A 288 -23.72 -4.42 -2.16
N LEU A 289 -22.83 -4.26 -1.19
CA LEU A 289 -22.68 -5.17 -0.06
C LEU A 289 -23.09 -4.41 1.19
N LYS A 290 -24.19 -4.79 1.80
CA LYS A 290 -24.53 -4.32 3.14
C LYS A 290 -23.89 -5.28 4.13
N VAL A 291 -23.00 -4.75 4.97
CA VAL A 291 -22.53 -5.49 6.14
C VAL A 291 -23.56 -5.25 7.23
N GLU A 292 -24.29 -6.28 7.61
CA GLU A 292 -25.14 -6.24 8.79
C GLU A 292 -24.25 -6.06 10.03
N LYS A 293 -24.70 -5.17 10.94
CA LYS A 293 -23.97 -4.83 12.17
C LYS A 293 -24.01 -5.97 13.17
#